data_a992f9eeb1a310540f5264f1d58e9bbe
#
_entry.id   a992f9eeb1a310540f5264f1d58e9bbe
#
_cell.length_a   1.000
_cell.length_b   1.000
_cell.length_c   1.000
_cell.angle_alpha   90.00
_cell.angle_beta   90.00
_cell.angle_gamma   90.00
#
_symmetry.space_group_name_H-M   'P 1'
#
loop_
_entity.id
_entity.type
_entity.pdbx_description
1 polymer ?
#
loop_
_entity_poly.entity_id
_entity_poly.type
_entity_poly.pdbx_seq_one_letter_code
_entity_poly.pdbx_strand_id
1 'polypeptide(L)'
;ASGAGLRDLLAGNPDTPNARIHNAPAAQTAEGLWLGERTEVHAMTDLSDGLASDLRHIAEQSHVGATVDLERIPIAPGSDLETALTGGEDYKLLFTAAPEALPALCRAFESRFGRPLYPIGTVTEAEDDTIVWLDCGRRVETDWRGYEHNA
;
A
#
# COMPACT_ATOMS: atom_id res chain seq x y z
N ALA A 1 -5.12 -0.30 -8.31
CA ALA A 1 -5.36 -0.53 -9.76
C ALA A 1 -6.22 -1.78 -9.99
N SER A 2 -5.95 -2.86 -9.27
CA SER A 2 -6.65 -4.14 -9.46
C SER A 2 -8.14 -4.04 -9.19
N GLY A 3 -8.58 -3.45 -8.07
CA GLY A 3 -10.00 -3.26 -7.76
C GLY A 3 -10.76 -2.44 -8.83
N ALA A 4 -10.12 -1.41 -9.39
CA ALA A 4 -10.69 -0.68 -10.53
C ALA A 4 -10.75 -1.56 -11.78
N GLY A 5 -9.73 -2.40 -12.02
CA GLY A 5 -9.70 -3.35 -13.13
C GLY A 5 -10.82 -4.39 -13.07
N LEU A 6 -11.09 -4.91 -11.87
CA LEU A 6 -12.21 -5.83 -11.65
C LEU A 6 -13.55 -5.14 -11.98
N ARG A 7 -13.75 -3.89 -11.53
CA ARG A 7 -14.96 -3.11 -11.91
C ARG A 7 -15.10 -2.95 -13.42
N ASP A 8 -14.00 -2.64 -14.11
CA ASP A 8 -14.00 -2.51 -15.58
C ASP A 8 -14.39 -3.82 -16.26
N LEU A 9 -13.84 -4.95 -15.79
CA LEU A 9 -14.18 -6.28 -16.32
C LEU A 9 -15.66 -6.61 -16.13
N LEU A 10 -16.19 -6.38 -14.92
CA LEU A 10 -17.60 -6.61 -14.63
C LEU A 10 -18.55 -5.69 -15.42
N ALA A 11 -18.08 -4.50 -15.79
CA ALA A 11 -18.78 -3.58 -16.68
C ALA A 11 -18.64 -3.92 -18.18
N GLY A 12 -17.95 -5.00 -18.53
CA GLY A 12 -17.76 -5.43 -19.91
C GLY A 12 -16.64 -4.69 -20.66
N ASN A 13 -15.69 -4.06 -19.95
CA ASN A 13 -14.59 -3.28 -20.50
C ASN A 13 -13.22 -3.97 -20.25
N PRO A 14 -12.90 -5.10 -20.89
CA PRO A 14 -11.69 -5.88 -20.60
C PRO A 14 -10.40 -5.23 -21.11
N ASP A 15 -10.46 -4.25 -21.96
CA ASP A 15 -9.31 -3.64 -22.63
C ASP A 15 -8.77 -2.38 -21.94
N THR A 16 -9.34 -2.00 -20.79
CA THR A 16 -8.81 -0.87 -20.02
C THR A 16 -7.43 -1.16 -19.43
N PRO A 17 -6.61 -0.15 -19.19
CA PRO A 17 -5.32 -0.35 -18.51
C PRO A 17 -5.45 -1.05 -17.14
N ASN A 18 -6.47 -0.71 -16.36
CA ASN A 18 -6.70 -1.31 -15.04
C ASN A 18 -7.14 -2.79 -15.17
N ALA A 19 -8.02 -3.13 -16.13
CA ALA A 19 -8.42 -4.51 -16.39
C ALA A 19 -7.24 -5.39 -16.79
N ARG A 20 -6.31 -4.86 -17.59
CA ARG A 20 -5.08 -5.58 -17.96
C ARG A 20 -4.17 -5.80 -16.77
N ILE A 21 -4.04 -4.81 -15.85
CA ILE A 21 -3.26 -4.95 -14.63
C ILE A 21 -3.90 -6.00 -13.71
N HIS A 22 -5.22 -6.01 -13.58
CA HIS A 22 -5.94 -7.02 -12.80
C HIS A 22 -5.71 -8.44 -13.34
N ASN A 23 -5.83 -8.63 -14.65
CA ASN A 23 -5.66 -9.95 -15.27
C ASN A 23 -4.21 -10.45 -15.28
N ALA A 24 -3.23 -9.57 -15.21
CA ALA A 24 -1.82 -9.89 -15.25
C ALA A 24 -1.02 -8.93 -14.37
N PRO A 25 -1.15 -9.02 -13.05
CA PRO A 25 -0.41 -8.17 -12.14
C PRO A 25 1.09 -8.44 -12.23
N ALA A 26 1.89 -7.39 -12.32
CA ALA A 26 3.34 -7.51 -12.34
C ALA A 26 3.88 -7.69 -10.92
N ALA A 27 4.48 -8.84 -10.65
CA ALA A 27 5.19 -9.09 -9.41
C ALA A 27 6.39 -8.15 -9.25
N GLN A 28 6.54 -7.54 -8.07
CA GLN A 28 7.62 -6.61 -7.77
C GLN A 28 8.85 -7.32 -7.15
N THR A 29 9.24 -8.45 -7.73
CA THR A 29 10.30 -9.30 -7.18
C THR A 29 11.67 -8.60 -7.15
N ALA A 30 12.01 -7.86 -8.19
CA ALA A 30 13.29 -7.15 -8.25
C ALA A 30 13.38 -6.02 -7.21
N GLU A 31 12.26 -5.30 -7.03
CA GLU A 31 12.12 -4.25 -6.03
C GLU A 31 12.14 -4.82 -4.62
N GLY A 32 11.41 -5.92 -4.39
CA GLY A 32 11.38 -6.59 -3.09
C GLY A 32 12.74 -7.13 -2.67
N LEU A 33 13.49 -7.75 -3.59
CA LEU A 33 14.85 -8.19 -3.32
C LEU A 33 15.78 -7.01 -3.00
N TRP A 34 15.70 -5.94 -3.80
CA TRP A 34 16.52 -4.75 -3.59
C TRP A 34 16.21 -4.05 -2.26
N LEU A 35 14.93 -3.95 -1.87
CA LEU A 35 14.53 -3.41 -0.57
C LEU A 35 14.94 -4.33 0.59
N GLY A 36 14.79 -5.65 0.45
CA GLY A 36 15.11 -6.61 1.49
C GLY A 36 16.60 -6.73 1.82
N GLU A 37 17.49 -6.26 0.93
CA GLU A 37 18.94 -6.16 1.18
C GLU A 37 19.34 -4.94 2.03
N ARG A 38 18.38 -4.08 2.39
CA ARG A 38 18.64 -2.81 3.08
C ARG A 38 18.32 -2.91 4.56
N THR A 39 19.29 -2.57 5.38
CA THR A 39 19.15 -2.60 6.84
C THR A 39 18.19 -1.55 7.38
N GLU A 40 17.95 -0.49 6.62
CA GLU A 40 16.99 0.56 6.91
C GLU A 40 15.53 0.19 6.64
N VAL A 41 15.26 -0.92 5.96
CA VAL A 41 13.91 -1.48 5.75
C VAL A 41 13.63 -2.50 6.84
N HIS A 42 12.56 -2.29 7.62
CA HIS A 42 12.30 -3.05 8.83
C HIS A 42 11.23 -4.13 8.67
N ALA A 43 10.18 -3.82 7.90
CA ALA A 43 9.11 -4.77 7.58
C ALA A 43 8.62 -4.55 6.16
N MET A 44 8.18 -5.59 5.49
CA MET A 44 7.66 -5.51 4.12
C MET A 44 6.66 -6.63 3.88
N THR A 45 5.58 -6.30 3.16
CA THR A 45 4.60 -7.23 2.63
C THR A 45 4.16 -6.79 1.23
N ASP A 46 3.50 -7.65 0.49
CA ASP A 46 2.74 -7.24 -0.70
C ASP A 46 1.32 -6.82 -0.32
N LEU A 47 0.65 -6.11 -1.22
CA LEU A 47 -0.75 -5.71 -1.08
C LEU A 47 -1.63 -6.76 -1.77
N SER A 48 -2.06 -7.75 -1.00
CA SER A 48 -2.94 -8.84 -1.46
C SER A 48 -4.39 -8.64 -1.05
N ASP A 49 -4.63 -8.14 0.17
CA ASP A 49 -5.96 -7.97 0.75
C ASP A 49 -6.42 -6.51 0.80
N GLY A 50 -5.54 -5.60 0.39
CA GLY A 50 -5.74 -4.16 0.39
C GLY A 50 -4.93 -3.44 1.45
N LEU A 51 -4.58 -2.17 1.16
CA LEU A 51 -3.67 -1.39 2.00
C LEU A 51 -4.08 -1.36 3.48
N ALA A 52 -5.38 -1.22 3.76
CA ALA A 52 -5.86 -1.14 5.14
C ALA A 52 -5.67 -2.45 5.91
N SER A 53 -5.88 -3.60 5.26
CA SER A 53 -5.68 -4.92 5.87
C SER A 53 -4.19 -5.25 6.02
N ASP A 54 -3.42 -5.08 4.95
CA ASP A 54 -2.00 -5.47 4.94
C ASP A 54 -1.15 -4.58 5.86
N LEU A 55 -1.49 -3.28 6.00
CA LEU A 55 -0.88 -2.40 6.99
C LEU A 55 -1.20 -2.85 8.41
N ARG A 56 -2.44 -3.29 8.67
CA ARG A 56 -2.83 -3.82 9.98
C ARG A 56 -2.02 -5.06 10.33
N HIS A 57 -1.79 -5.96 9.38
CA HIS A 57 -0.94 -7.13 9.60
C HIS A 57 0.48 -6.75 10.00
N ILE A 58 1.09 -5.73 9.35
CA ILE A 58 2.40 -5.21 9.76
C ILE A 58 2.33 -4.66 11.19
N ALA A 59 1.32 -3.84 11.51
CA ALA A 59 1.17 -3.20 12.82
C ALA A 59 1.02 -4.24 13.93
N GLU A 60 0.12 -5.20 13.78
CA GLU A 60 -0.15 -6.29 14.73
C GLU A 60 1.09 -7.16 14.96
N GLN A 61 1.75 -7.61 13.89
CA GLN A 61 2.92 -8.49 14.00
C GLN A 61 4.14 -7.77 14.58
N SER A 62 4.22 -6.46 14.44
CA SER A 62 5.31 -5.63 14.94
C SER A 62 5.00 -4.94 16.27
N HIS A 63 3.76 -5.08 16.77
CA HIS A 63 3.27 -4.40 17.98
C HIS A 63 3.48 -2.88 17.94
N VAL A 64 3.05 -2.27 16.84
CA VAL A 64 3.17 -0.82 16.59
C VAL A 64 1.84 -0.27 16.07
N GLY A 65 1.66 1.05 16.17
CA GLY A 65 0.62 1.76 15.45
C GLY A 65 1.13 2.37 14.15
N ALA A 66 0.23 2.99 13.41
CA ALA A 66 0.59 3.80 12.26
C ALA A 66 -0.35 4.99 12.09
N THR A 67 0.18 6.08 11.57
CA THR A 67 -0.60 7.22 11.08
C THR A 67 -0.42 7.32 9.58
N VAL A 68 -1.53 7.37 8.83
CA VAL A 68 -1.55 7.38 7.37
C VAL A 68 -2.23 8.66 6.88
N ASP A 69 -1.55 9.38 5.99
CA ASP A 69 -2.05 10.57 5.30
C ASP A 69 -2.78 10.14 4.02
N LEU A 70 -4.10 10.23 3.99
CA LEU A 70 -4.94 9.76 2.88
C LEU A 70 -4.61 10.44 1.55
N GLU A 71 -4.25 11.72 1.59
CA GLU A 71 -3.88 12.50 0.42
C GLU A 71 -2.55 12.08 -0.22
N ARG A 72 -1.74 11.28 0.49
CA ARG A 72 -0.45 10.76 -0.03
C ARG A 72 -0.58 9.37 -0.66
N ILE A 73 -1.73 8.73 -0.53
CA ILE A 73 -1.96 7.40 -1.11
C ILE A 73 -2.05 7.54 -2.64
N PRO A 74 -1.22 6.81 -3.40
CA PRO A 74 -1.28 6.85 -4.85
C PRO A 74 -2.54 6.15 -5.36
N ILE A 75 -3.43 6.89 -6.00
CA ILE A 75 -4.67 6.37 -6.58
C ILE A 75 -4.48 6.16 -8.07
N ALA A 76 -4.75 4.96 -8.56
CA ALA A 76 -4.68 4.66 -9.99
C ALA A 76 -5.75 5.46 -10.78
N PRO A 77 -5.46 5.89 -12.02
CA PRO A 77 -6.46 6.53 -12.88
C PRO A 77 -7.74 5.68 -13.00
N GLY A 78 -8.90 6.31 -12.79
CA GLY A 78 -10.20 5.63 -12.80
C GLY A 78 -10.53 4.84 -11.52
N SER A 79 -9.69 4.92 -10.49
CA SER A 79 -9.94 4.39 -9.16
C SER A 79 -10.37 5.51 -8.19
N ASP A 80 -10.69 5.14 -6.97
CA ASP A 80 -11.02 6.02 -5.86
C ASP A 80 -10.26 5.60 -4.59
N LEU A 81 -10.32 6.42 -3.55
CA LEU A 81 -9.62 6.19 -2.30
C LEU A 81 -10.07 4.89 -1.62
N GLU A 82 -11.38 4.63 -1.59
CA GLU A 82 -11.93 3.42 -0.97
C GLU A 82 -11.38 2.16 -1.65
N THR A 83 -11.39 2.13 -2.99
CA THR A 83 -10.79 1.03 -3.77
C THR A 83 -9.28 0.91 -3.55
N ALA A 84 -8.56 2.03 -3.36
CA ALA A 84 -7.12 2.00 -3.09
C ALA A 84 -6.80 1.45 -1.70
N LEU A 85 -7.69 1.65 -0.72
CA LEU A 85 -7.53 1.17 0.66
C LEU A 85 -7.98 -0.27 0.86
N THR A 86 -9.09 -0.67 0.23
CA THR A 86 -9.78 -1.95 0.51
C THR A 86 -9.69 -2.94 -0.65
N GLY A 87 -9.29 -2.50 -1.84
CA GLY A 87 -9.17 -3.38 -3.00
C GLY A 87 -7.91 -4.25 -2.92
N GLY A 88 -8.11 -5.55 -3.00
CA GLY A 88 -7.01 -6.53 -3.00
C GLY A 88 -6.38 -6.75 -4.39
N GLU A 89 -5.42 -7.69 -4.42
CA GLU A 89 -4.74 -8.20 -5.62
C GLU A 89 -3.91 -7.17 -6.40
N ASP A 90 -3.46 -6.09 -5.74
CA ASP A 90 -2.57 -5.10 -6.35
C ASP A 90 -1.11 -5.58 -6.43
N TYR A 91 -0.70 -6.46 -5.53
CA TYR A 91 0.64 -7.05 -5.43
C TYR A 91 1.76 -6.01 -5.53
N LYS A 92 1.49 -4.82 -4.96
CA LYS A 92 2.49 -3.78 -4.73
C LYS A 92 3.15 -4.02 -3.39
N LEU A 93 4.30 -3.41 -3.17
CA LEU A 93 5.00 -3.55 -1.89
C LEU A 93 4.61 -2.45 -0.93
N LEU A 94 4.24 -2.83 0.29
CA LEU A 94 4.12 -1.98 1.46
C LEU A 94 5.28 -2.31 2.39
N PHE A 95 6.01 -1.29 2.85
CA PHE A 95 7.13 -1.49 3.75
C PHE A 95 7.32 -0.33 4.71
N THR A 96 8.03 -0.59 5.80
CA THR A 96 8.46 0.41 6.76
C THR A 96 9.97 0.62 6.67
N ALA A 97 10.42 1.84 6.88
CA ALA A 97 11.84 2.16 6.85
C ALA A 97 12.19 3.24 7.88
N ALA A 98 13.48 3.29 8.23
CA ALA A 98 14.03 4.33 9.09
C ALA A 98 13.79 5.73 8.48
N PRO A 99 13.20 6.67 9.22
CA PRO A 99 12.81 7.97 8.67
C PRO A 99 14.01 8.79 8.16
N GLU A 100 15.16 8.70 8.80
CA GLU A 100 16.39 9.39 8.39
C GLU A 100 16.96 8.86 7.08
N ALA A 101 16.73 7.59 6.75
CA ALA A 101 17.19 6.97 5.50
C ALA A 101 16.25 7.25 4.31
N LEU A 102 15.00 7.61 4.59
CA LEU A 102 13.95 7.72 3.57
C LEU A 102 14.29 8.63 2.38
N PRO A 103 14.89 9.83 2.54
CA PRO A 103 15.25 10.69 1.39
C PRO A 103 16.29 10.05 0.46
N ALA A 104 17.24 9.30 1.01
CA ALA A 104 18.26 8.60 0.23
C ALA A 104 17.66 7.37 -0.47
N LEU A 105 16.83 6.62 0.25
CA LEU A 105 16.13 5.44 -0.24
C LEU A 105 15.21 5.79 -1.43
N CYS A 106 14.43 6.87 -1.33
CA CYS A 106 13.57 7.34 -2.42
C CYS A 106 14.37 7.65 -3.68
N ARG A 107 15.46 8.42 -3.57
CA ARG A 107 16.31 8.76 -4.73
C ARG A 107 16.96 7.52 -5.36
N ALA A 108 17.45 6.60 -4.53
CA ALA A 108 18.09 5.39 -5.01
C ALA A 108 17.10 4.45 -5.71
N PHE A 109 15.89 4.32 -5.16
CA PHE A 109 14.82 3.53 -5.75
C PHE A 109 14.37 4.11 -7.10
N GLU A 110 14.12 5.42 -7.16
CA GLU A 110 13.72 6.10 -8.40
C GLU A 110 14.79 6.00 -9.49
N SER A 111 16.06 6.20 -9.12
CA SER A 111 17.18 6.03 -10.05
C SER A 111 17.28 4.62 -10.62
N ARG A 112 16.97 3.58 -9.82
CA ARG A 112 17.10 2.19 -10.23
C ARG A 112 15.90 1.66 -11.00
N PHE A 113 14.68 2.04 -10.59
CA PHE A 113 13.44 1.45 -11.11
C PHE A 113 12.59 2.42 -11.95
N GLY A 114 13.01 3.69 -12.08
CA GLY A 114 12.32 4.71 -12.89
C GLY A 114 10.95 5.12 -12.36
N ARG A 115 10.67 4.89 -11.08
CA ARG A 115 9.39 5.23 -10.43
C ARG A 115 9.62 5.60 -8.97
N PRO A 116 8.78 6.49 -8.40
CA PRO A 116 8.94 6.94 -7.03
C PRO A 116 8.50 5.90 -6.00
N LEU A 117 8.97 6.07 -4.77
CA LEU A 117 8.33 5.57 -3.55
C LEU A 117 7.34 6.61 -3.04
N TYR A 118 6.30 6.15 -2.36
CA TYR A 118 5.24 6.99 -1.81
C TYR A 118 5.24 6.87 -0.27
N PRO A 119 5.85 7.82 0.45
CA PRO A 119 5.75 7.87 1.91
C PRO A 119 4.32 8.29 2.30
N ILE A 120 3.50 7.32 2.66
CA ILE A 120 2.07 7.52 2.93
C ILE A 120 1.76 7.79 4.40
N GLY A 121 2.74 7.60 5.30
CA GLY A 121 2.49 7.76 6.73
C GLY A 121 3.72 7.46 7.57
N THR A 122 3.49 7.29 8.86
CA THR A 122 4.53 7.05 9.86
C THR A 122 4.10 5.95 10.83
N VAL A 123 5.03 5.05 11.14
CA VAL A 123 4.86 4.07 12.22
C VAL A 123 4.99 4.80 13.55
N THR A 124 4.13 4.47 14.50
CA THR A 124 4.08 5.07 15.84
C THR A 124 4.24 4.02 16.91
N GLU A 125 4.76 4.40 18.09
CA GLU A 125 4.57 3.57 19.27
C GLU A 125 3.07 3.51 19.55
N ALA A 126 2.53 2.31 19.73
CA ALA A 126 1.12 2.16 20.04
C ALA A 126 0.94 1.49 21.38
N GLU A 127 0.02 2.00 22.18
CA GLU A 127 -0.55 1.28 23.31
C GLU A 127 -1.56 0.21 22.81
N ASP A 128 -2.11 0.41 21.61
CA ASP A 128 -3.01 -0.51 20.87
C ASP A 128 -2.61 -0.47 19.40
N ASP A 129 -2.60 -1.59 18.71
CA ASP A 129 -2.24 -1.79 17.29
C ASP A 129 -3.16 -0.98 16.33
N THR A 130 -3.23 0.33 16.54
CA THR A 130 -4.22 1.22 15.95
C THR A 130 -3.67 1.93 14.73
N ILE A 131 -4.40 1.83 13.62
CA ILE A 131 -4.15 2.63 12.43
C ILE A 131 -4.99 3.92 12.53
N VAL A 132 -4.32 5.07 12.51
CA VAL A 132 -4.94 6.39 12.47
C VAL A 132 -4.92 6.93 11.05
N TRP A 133 -6.08 7.19 10.50
CA TRP A 133 -6.23 7.77 9.18
C TRP A 133 -6.41 9.28 9.29
N LEU A 134 -5.63 10.04 8.51
CA LEU A 134 -5.71 11.50 8.46
C LEU A 134 -6.16 11.95 7.07
N ASP A 135 -7.15 12.84 7.04
CA ASP A 135 -7.54 13.60 5.86
C ASP A 135 -7.20 15.08 6.11
N CYS A 136 -6.25 15.60 5.34
CA CYS A 136 -5.73 16.96 5.51
C CYS A 136 -5.33 17.25 6.98
N GLY A 137 -4.67 16.27 7.63
CA GLY A 137 -4.22 16.36 9.02
C GLY A 137 -5.32 16.20 10.07
N ARG A 138 -6.54 15.86 9.68
CA ARG A 138 -7.67 15.59 10.61
C ARG A 138 -7.92 14.11 10.68
N ARG A 139 -8.04 13.58 11.90
CA ARG A 139 -8.41 12.17 12.11
C ARG A 139 -9.78 11.88 11.51
N VAL A 140 -9.87 10.81 10.73
CA VAL A 140 -11.10 10.29 10.16
C VAL A 140 -11.44 9.00 10.90
N GLU A 141 -12.66 8.95 11.45
CA GLU A 141 -13.21 7.73 12.03
C GLU A 141 -13.77 6.86 10.89
N THR A 142 -13.12 5.75 10.63
CA THR A 142 -13.51 4.83 9.56
C THR A 142 -13.04 3.43 9.90
N ASP A 143 -13.80 2.44 9.46
CA ASP A 143 -13.49 1.01 9.60
C ASP A 143 -13.21 0.43 8.21
N TRP A 144 -12.21 0.99 7.49
CA TRP A 144 -11.77 0.37 6.26
C TRP A 144 -11.13 -0.98 6.55
N ARG A 145 -11.78 -2.00 6.02
CA ARG A 145 -11.31 -3.38 6.07
C ARG A 145 -11.01 -3.82 4.64
N GLY A 146 -9.89 -4.49 4.45
CA GLY A 146 -9.61 -5.19 3.22
C GLY A 146 -10.48 -6.46 3.08
N TYR A 147 -10.14 -7.32 2.15
CA TYR A 147 -10.81 -8.60 1.97
C TYR A 147 -10.56 -9.49 3.20
N GLU A 148 -11.63 -9.88 3.90
CA GLU A 148 -11.55 -10.84 5.00
C GLU A 148 -11.85 -12.23 4.46
N HIS A 149 -10.89 -13.14 4.55
CA HIS A 149 -11.12 -14.56 4.35
C HIS A 149 -12.00 -15.05 5.51
N ASN A 150 -13.31 -15.19 5.27
CA ASN A 150 -14.18 -15.83 6.24
C ASN A 150 -13.70 -17.28 6.44
N ALA A 151 -13.21 -17.60 7.64
CA ALA A 151 -12.85 -18.93 8.07
C ALA A 151 -14.11 -19.79 8.32
#